data_655bd3db1e69fe18b53cfe7a314c72eb
#
_entry.id   655bd3db1e69fe18b53cfe7a314c72eb
#
_cell.length_a   1.000
_cell.length_b   1.000
_cell.length_c   1.000
_cell.angle_alpha   90.00
_cell.angle_beta   90.00
_cell.angle_gamma   90.00
#
_symmetry.space_group_name_H-M   'P 1'
#
loop_
_entity.id
_entity.type
_entity.pdbx_description
1 polymer ?
#
loop_
_entity_poly.entity_id
_entity_poly.type
_entity_poly.pdbx_seq_one_letter_code
_entity_poly.pdbx_strand_id
1 'polypeptide(L)'
;MMITCILTSALFFAGCGIKNDYTKKQMYRLSAEVNDPADPSNRSAGVPLVVRRLDISPEFGGAGFVYRVDQNRFTQDYYNNYMTPPARMISDVMFEALVNSPQFAAVPKNRIPDDIFQLWGKITALYCDRRSASAVSAVVSMALNLDRLHKDGFTPVLAKTYSAQIPLGSDTTPQAYIQALNRGLAEIVKNILSDFKQLPTPTDTP
;
A
#
# COMPACT_ATOMS: atom_id res chain seq x y z
N MET A 1 80.29 -35.64 -15.93
CA MET A 1 79.93 -34.36 -15.31
C MET A 1 78.51 -33.98 -15.83
N MET A 2 77.51 -34.40 -15.08
CA MET A 2 76.08 -34.17 -15.46
C MET A 2 75.59 -32.98 -14.67
N ILE A 3 75.17 -31.94 -15.38
CA ILE A 3 74.52 -30.74 -14.83
C ILE A 3 73.01 -31.00 -14.85
N THR A 4 72.44 -31.21 -13.69
CA THR A 4 71.00 -31.38 -13.52
C THR A 4 70.34 -30.01 -13.49
N CYS A 5 69.55 -29.69 -14.50
CA CYS A 5 68.74 -28.46 -14.59
C CYS A 5 67.41 -28.66 -13.84
N ILE A 6 67.24 -28.03 -12.66
CA ILE A 6 66.02 -28.04 -11.89
C ILE A 6 65.16 -26.92 -12.46
N LEU A 7 64.11 -27.30 -13.16
CA LEU A 7 63.08 -26.38 -13.67
C LEU A 7 62.00 -26.17 -12.58
N THR A 8 62.13 -25.06 -11.86
CA THR A 8 61.12 -24.65 -10.86
C THR A 8 59.90 -24.05 -11.58
N SER A 9 58.83 -24.82 -11.67
CA SER A 9 57.54 -24.38 -12.19
C SER A 9 56.80 -23.58 -11.10
N ALA A 10 56.82 -22.26 -11.22
CA ALA A 10 55.99 -21.36 -10.39
C ALA A 10 54.56 -21.38 -10.90
N LEU A 11 53.66 -22.11 -10.25
CA LEU A 11 52.24 -22.02 -10.47
C LEU A 11 51.70 -20.67 -9.90
N PHE A 12 51.43 -19.73 -10.78
CA PHE A 12 50.65 -18.54 -10.46
C PHE A 12 49.18 -18.95 -10.23
N PHE A 13 48.79 -19.10 -8.99
CA PHE A 13 47.39 -19.11 -8.63
C PHE A 13 46.83 -17.70 -8.80
N ALA A 14 46.30 -17.38 -10.00
CA ALA A 14 45.41 -16.23 -10.21
C ALA A 14 44.10 -16.55 -9.52
N GLY A 15 43.99 -16.22 -8.24
CA GLY A 15 42.71 -16.22 -7.51
C GLY A 15 41.81 -15.16 -8.11
N CYS A 16 40.86 -15.55 -8.98
CA CYS A 16 39.71 -14.70 -9.33
C CYS A 16 38.91 -14.48 -8.06
N GLY A 17 39.19 -13.37 -7.39
CA GLY A 17 38.29 -12.84 -6.35
C GLY A 17 36.98 -12.47 -6.98
N ILE A 18 36.01 -13.39 -6.98
CA ILE A 18 34.60 -13.08 -7.31
C ILE A 18 34.13 -12.13 -6.22
N LYS A 19 34.18 -10.82 -6.48
CA LYS A 19 33.41 -9.86 -5.68
C LYS A 19 31.95 -10.19 -5.89
N ASN A 20 31.40 -10.98 -4.99
CA ASN A 20 29.98 -11.21 -4.90
C ASN A 20 29.39 -9.93 -4.30
N ASP A 21 29.03 -8.95 -5.14
CA ASP A 21 28.26 -7.77 -4.72
C ASP A 21 26.88 -8.27 -4.27
N TYR A 22 26.81 -8.64 -2.99
CA TYR A 22 25.58 -9.08 -2.35
C TYR A 22 24.60 -7.91 -2.33
N THR A 23 23.67 -7.91 -3.26
CA THR A 23 22.58 -6.93 -3.31
C THR A 23 21.70 -7.12 -2.09
N LYS A 24 21.76 -6.16 -1.15
CA LYS A 24 20.97 -6.20 0.08
C LYS A 24 19.49 -5.97 -0.25
N LYS A 25 18.63 -6.70 0.46
CA LYS A 25 17.18 -6.42 0.42
C LYS A 25 16.88 -5.03 0.94
N GLN A 26 16.05 -4.31 0.23
CA GLN A 26 15.54 -2.99 0.61
C GLN A 26 14.11 -3.14 1.11
N MET A 27 13.79 -2.45 2.19
CA MET A 27 12.48 -2.48 2.82
C MET A 27 11.84 -1.11 2.73
N TYR A 28 10.58 -1.07 2.25
CA TYR A 28 9.86 0.17 1.98
C TYR A 28 8.58 0.24 2.80
N ARG A 29 8.25 1.44 3.25
CA ARG A 29 7.01 1.73 3.96
C ARG A 29 6.06 2.51 3.05
N LEU A 30 4.76 2.15 3.10
CA LEU A 30 3.69 2.95 2.51
C LEU A 30 3.22 4.01 3.50
N SER A 31 2.87 5.17 2.98
CA SER A 31 2.28 6.27 3.72
C SER A 31 1.31 7.02 2.80
N ALA A 32 0.31 7.71 3.35
CA ALA A 32 -0.47 8.67 2.60
C ALA A 32 -0.48 9.97 3.39
N GLU A 33 0.13 10.99 2.83
CA GLU A 33 0.01 12.34 3.36
C GLU A 33 -1.30 12.93 2.84
N VAL A 34 -2.33 12.86 3.66
CA VAL A 34 -3.60 13.55 3.40
C VAL A 34 -3.51 14.88 4.11
N ASN A 35 -3.10 15.92 3.37
CA ASN A 35 -3.07 17.30 3.83
C ASN A 35 -4.51 17.87 3.87
N ASP A 36 -5.35 17.33 4.73
CA ASP A 36 -6.55 18.02 5.19
C ASP A 36 -6.31 18.33 6.68
N PRO A 37 -5.87 19.56 7.02
CA PRO A 37 -5.67 19.92 8.42
C PRO A 37 -7.05 20.01 9.07
N ALA A 38 -7.53 18.84 9.53
CA ALA A 38 -8.67 18.83 10.41
C ALA A 38 -8.30 19.64 11.65
N ASP A 39 -9.02 20.73 11.88
CA ASP A 39 -8.90 21.49 13.11
C ASP A 39 -9.09 20.51 14.29
N PRO A 40 -8.09 20.35 15.17
CA PRO A 40 -8.17 19.43 16.30
C PRO A 40 -9.41 19.65 17.18
N SER A 41 -9.97 20.84 17.19
CA SER A 41 -11.17 21.20 17.96
C SER A 41 -12.47 20.56 17.41
N ASN A 42 -12.48 20.08 16.16
CA ASN A 42 -13.66 19.52 15.51
C ASN A 42 -13.71 17.98 15.54
N ARG A 43 -12.72 17.31 16.16
CA ARG A 43 -12.64 15.84 16.18
C ARG A 43 -13.71 15.15 17.03
N SER A 44 -14.41 15.88 17.88
CA SER A 44 -15.41 15.28 18.80
C SER A 44 -16.81 15.12 18.20
N ALA A 45 -17.06 15.63 16.99
CA ALA A 45 -18.36 15.59 16.33
C ALA A 45 -18.49 14.50 15.25
N GLY A 46 -17.41 13.81 14.93
CA GLY A 46 -17.39 12.78 13.89
C GLY A 46 -18.15 11.51 14.26
N VAL A 47 -18.67 10.82 13.26
CA VAL A 47 -19.35 9.54 13.46
C VAL A 47 -18.30 8.46 13.79
N PRO A 48 -18.54 7.58 14.79
CA PRO A 48 -17.59 6.51 15.11
C PRO A 48 -17.36 5.59 13.91
N LEU A 49 -16.07 5.37 13.57
CA LEU A 49 -15.66 4.52 12.44
C LEU A 49 -14.70 3.43 12.91
N VAL A 50 -15.00 2.20 12.50
CA VAL A 50 -14.07 1.06 12.56
C VAL A 50 -13.58 0.77 11.15
N VAL A 51 -12.28 0.80 10.96
CA VAL A 51 -11.65 0.30 9.72
C VAL A 51 -11.15 -1.12 9.98
N ARG A 52 -11.77 -2.09 9.33
CA ARG A 52 -11.30 -3.49 9.38
C ARG A 52 -10.05 -3.64 8.54
N ARG A 53 -9.22 -4.63 8.89
CA ARG A 53 -8.11 -4.99 8.03
C ARG A 53 -8.64 -5.36 6.65
N LEU A 54 -8.10 -4.71 5.62
CA LEU A 54 -8.44 -5.01 4.23
C LEU A 54 -7.84 -6.37 3.85
N ASP A 55 -8.60 -7.15 3.11
CA ASP A 55 -8.07 -8.30 2.39
C ASP A 55 -7.23 -7.85 1.20
N ILE A 56 -6.46 -8.76 0.62
CA ILE A 56 -5.70 -8.49 -0.60
C ILE A 56 -5.78 -9.68 -1.54
N SER A 57 -5.84 -9.41 -2.83
CA SER A 57 -5.76 -10.46 -3.85
C SER A 57 -4.43 -11.21 -3.71
N PRO A 58 -4.44 -12.56 -3.68
CA PRO A 58 -3.26 -13.37 -3.33
C PRO A 58 -2.01 -13.04 -4.14
N GLU A 59 -2.18 -12.67 -5.41
CA GLU A 59 -1.10 -12.28 -6.32
C GLU A 59 -0.32 -11.04 -5.87
N PHE A 60 -0.92 -10.19 -5.02
CA PHE A 60 -0.30 -8.96 -4.50
C PHE A 60 0.02 -9.03 -3.00
N GLY A 61 -0.31 -10.13 -2.34
CA GLY A 61 -0.16 -10.27 -0.88
C GLY A 61 1.25 -10.57 -0.40
N GLY A 62 2.18 -10.85 -1.32
CA GLY A 62 3.58 -11.11 -1.01
C GLY A 62 4.35 -9.88 -0.52
N ALA A 63 5.51 -10.10 0.09
CA ALA A 63 6.36 -9.01 0.57
C ALA A 63 7.04 -8.24 -0.58
N GLY A 64 7.42 -8.92 -1.66
CA GLY A 64 8.12 -8.29 -2.80
C GLY A 64 7.21 -7.43 -3.66
N PHE A 65 7.77 -6.38 -4.24
CA PHE A 65 7.04 -5.56 -5.20
C PHE A 65 6.62 -6.40 -6.41
N VAL A 66 5.44 -6.10 -6.94
CA VAL A 66 4.92 -6.78 -8.11
C VAL A 66 5.01 -5.84 -9.33
N TYR A 67 5.60 -6.33 -10.39
CA TYR A 67 5.71 -5.64 -11.68
C TYR A 67 4.89 -6.35 -12.73
N ARG A 68 3.99 -5.62 -13.38
CA ARG A 68 3.29 -6.10 -14.56
C ARG A 68 4.14 -5.81 -15.79
N VAL A 69 4.68 -6.86 -16.42
CA VAL A 69 5.63 -6.73 -17.54
C VAL A 69 5.00 -7.04 -18.90
N ASP A 70 3.80 -7.67 -18.91
CA ASP A 70 3.05 -7.99 -20.11
C ASP A 70 1.55 -8.06 -19.78
N GLN A 71 0.70 -8.32 -20.77
CA GLN A 71 -0.75 -8.44 -20.63
C GLN A 71 -1.15 -9.34 -19.43
N ASN A 72 -0.56 -10.53 -19.34
CA ASN A 72 -0.87 -11.56 -18.36
C ASN A 72 0.36 -12.02 -17.56
N ARG A 73 1.49 -11.30 -17.64
CA ARG A 73 2.73 -11.67 -16.97
C ARG A 73 3.10 -10.66 -15.91
N PHE A 74 3.22 -11.18 -14.71
CA PHE A 74 3.70 -10.45 -13.53
C PHE A 74 4.99 -11.08 -13.02
N THR A 75 5.86 -10.25 -12.46
CA THR A 75 7.10 -10.68 -11.80
C THR A 75 7.15 -10.08 -10.41
N GLN A 76 7.69 -10.83 -9.45
CA GLN A 76 7.88 -10.34 -8.10
C GLN A 76 9.34 -9.98 -7.87
N ASP A 77 9.59 -8.85 -7.22
CA ASP A 77 10.93 -8.40 -6.87
C ASP A 77 11.43 -9.16 -5.62
N TYR A 78 12.63 -9.69 -5.72
CA TYR A 78 13.26 -10.37 -4.60
C TYR A 78 13.95 -9.39 -3.63
N TYR A 79 14.48 -8.29 -4.17
CA TYR A 79 15.31 -7.34 -3.42
C TYR A 79 14.53 -6.18 -2.82
N ASN A 80 13.45 -5.75 -3.48
CA ASN A 80 12.64 -4.64 -3.04
C ASN A 80 11.33 -5.14 -2.45
N ASN A 81 11.14 -4.91 -1.13
CA ASN A 81 10.06 -5.51 -0.38
C ASN A 81 9.30 -4.46 0.43
N TYR A 82 8.05 -4.73 0.71
CA TYR A 82 7.30 -4.01 1.73
C TYR A 82 7.83 -4.37 3.13
N MET A 83 7.89 -3.40 4.03
CA MET A 83 8.39 -3.59 5.41
C MET A 83 7.51 -4.56 6.22
N THR A 84 6.22 -4.55 5.96
CA THR A 84 5.22 -5.49 6.51
C THR A 84 4.27 -5.89 5.39
N PRO A 85 3.41 -6.91 5.57
CA PRO A 85 2.44 -7.28 4.54
C PRO A 85 1.65 -6.07 4.05
N PRO A 86 1.56 -5.84 2.73
CA PRO A 86 1.01 -4.60 2.16
C PRO A 86 -0.45 -4.35 2.57
N ALA A 87 -1.26 -5.39 2.74
CA ALA A 87 -2.63 -5.25 3.23
C ALA A 87 -2.69 -4.57 4.60
N ARG A 88 -1.75 -4.91 5.51
CA ARG A 88 -1.68 -4.28 6.83
C ARG A 88 -1.28 -2.81 6.72
N MET A 89 -0.22 -2.51 5.95
CA MET A 89 0.26 -1.13 5.79
C MET A 89 -0.82 -0.23 5.19
N ILE A 90 -1.51 -0.70 4.16
CA ILE A 90 -2.59 0.05 3.52
C ILE A 90 -3.77 0.23 4.49
N SER A 91 -4.13 -0.79 5.26
CA SER A 91 -5.18 -0.66 6.28
C SER A 91 -4.83 0.37 7.36
N ASP A 92 -3.57 0.38 7.82
CA ASP A 92 -3.08 1.35 8.81
C ASP A 92 -3.11 2.78 8.23
N VAL A 93 -2.67 2.98 6.99
CA VAL A 93 -2.74 4.26 6.25
C VAL A 93 -4.19 4.74 6.12
N MET A 94 -5.10 3.85 5.73
CA MET A 94 -6.53 4.16 5.59
C MET A 94 -7.14 4.55 6.94
N PHE A 95 -6.84 3.80 8.00
CA PHE A 95 -7.31 4.11 9.34
C PHE A 95 -6.84 5.50 9.80
N GLU A 96 -5.54 5.77 9.74
CA GLU A 96 -4.97 7.05 10.15
C GLU A 96 -5.58 8.23 9.39
N ALA A 97 -5.74 8.09 8.06
CA ALA A 97 -6.28 9.15 7.23
C ALA A 97 -7.77 9.43 7.52
N LEU A 98 -8.57 8.38 7.71
CA LEU A 98 -10.01 8.52 7.92
C LEU A 98 -10.34 9.02 9.32
N VAL A 99 -9.70 8.50 10.39
CA VAL A 99 -9.96 8.95 11.75
C VAL A 99 -9.41 10.34 12.06
N ASN A 100 -8.45 10.82 11.25
CA ASN A 100 -7.95 12.19 11.33
C ASN A 100 -8.82 13.18 10.55
N SER A 101 -9.81 12.71 9.80
CA SER A 101 -10.76 13.60 9.11
C SER A 101 -11.84 14.10 10.10
N PRO A 102 -12.42 15.30 9.88
CA PRO A 102 -13.48 15.82 10.75
C PRO A 102 -14.78 15.02 10.68
N GLN A 103 -14.93 14.12 9.71
CA GLN A 103 -16.14 13.34 9.48
C GLN A 103 -16.26 12.13 10.40
N PHE A 104 -15.13 11.60 10.86
CA PHE A 104 -15.08 10.37 11.63
C PHE A 104 -14.38 10.57 12.98
N ALA A 105 -14.78 9.75 13.93
CA ALA A 105 -14.12 9.63 15.22
C ALA A 105 -13.61 8.21 15.42
N ALA A 106 -12.49 8.06 16.11
CA ALA A 106 -12.03 6.76 16.54
C ALA A 106 -13.01 6.16 17.56
N VAL A 107 -13.32 4.89 17.40
CA VAL A 107 -14.17 4.19 18.38
C VAL A 107 -13.43 4.08 19.71
N PRO A 108 -14.03 4.53 20.83
CA PRO A 108 -13.42 4.41 22.14
C PRO A 108 -13.19 2.94 22.53
N LYS A 109 -12.02 2.63 23.09
CA LYS A 109 -11.65 1.24 23.46
C LYS A 109 -12.60 0.63 24.52
N ASN A 110 -13.23 1.46 25.34
CA ASN A 110 -14.01 1.02 26.50
C ASN A 110 -15.52 0.97 26.24
N ARG A 111 -15.98 1.42 25.10
CA ARG A 111 -17.40 1.44 24.75
C ARG A 111 -17.55 1.37 23.23
N ILE A 112 -18.22 0.34 22.75
CA ILE A 112 -18.66 0.31 21.35
C ILE A 112 -20.00 1.07 21.32
N PRO A 113 -20.09 2.18 20.56
CA PRO A 113 -21.36 2.89 20.38
C PRO A 113 -22.41 1.99 19.75
N ASP A 114 -23.69 2.28 20.04
CA ASP A 114 -24.81 1.52 19.47
C ASP A 114 -24.96 1.73 17.95
N ASP A 115 -24.33 2.78 17.43
CA ASP A 115 -24.35 3.14 16.00
C ASP A 115 -22.92 3.51 15.57
N ILE A 116 -22.36 2.71 14.67
CA ILE A 116 -20.99 2.89 14.18
C ILE A 116 -20.93 2.61 12.68
N PHE A 117 -20.01 3.27 12.00
CA PHE A 117 -19.63 2.88 10.66
C PHE A 117 -18.50 1.84 10.66
N GLN A 118 -18.59 0.89 9.77
CA GLN A 118 -17.57 -0.12 9.53
C GLN A 118 -17.13 -0.10 8.07
N LEU A 119 -15.85 0.24 7.83
CA LEU A 119 -15.21 0.14 6.53
C LEU A 119 -14.49 -1.20 6.43
N TRP A 120 -14.74 -1.92 5.35
CA TRP A 120 -14.08 -3.18 5.02
C TRP A 120 -13.93 -3.34 3.52
N GLY A 121 -13.11 -4.28 3.07
CA GLY A 121 -12.95 -4.50 1.64
C GLY A 121 -11.70 -5.26 1.27
N LYS A 122 -11.34 -5.16 -0.02
CA LYS A 122 -10.24 -5.92 -0.61
C LYS A 122 -9.41 -5.05 -1.53
N ILE A 123 -8.09 -5.13 -1.40
CA ILE A 123 -7.12 -4.59 -2.35
C ILE A 123 -7.09 -5.53 -3.55
N THR A 124 -7.50 -5.04 -4.70
CA THR A 124 -7.68 -5.82 -5.94
C THR A 124 -6.54 -5.63 -6.93
N ALA A 125 -5.74 -4.55 -6.77
CA ALA A 125 -4.54 -4.32 -7.54
C ALA A 125 -3.49 -3.58 -6.70
N LEU A 126 -2.23 -4.01 -6.80
CA LEU A 126 -1.07 -3.35 -6.16
C LEU A 126 0.18 -3.75 -6.94
N TYR A 127 0.52 -2.99 -7.98
CA TYR A 127 1.66 -3.32 -8.84
C TYR A 127 2.22 -2.08 -9.56
N CYS A 128 3.44 -2.22 -10.07
CA CYS A 128 4.02 -1.27 -11.00
C CYS A 128 3.78 -1.78 -12.44
N ASP A 129 3.09 -1.01 -13.25
CA ASP A 129 2.86 -1.31 -14.65
C ASP A 129 4.09 -0.89 -15.49
N ARG A 130 4.78 -1.88 -16.03
CA ARG A 130 5.99 -1.74 -16.83
C ARG A 130 5.82 -2.27 -18.25
N ARG A 131 4.58 -2.46 -18.71
CA ARG A 131 4.31 -2.94 -20.09
C ARG A 131 4.83 -1.99 -21.17
N SER A 132 4.89 -0.70 -20.86
CA SER A 132 5.51 0.31 -21.74
C SER A 132 6.64 1.02 -20.99
N ALA A 133 7.83 1.01 -21.55
CA ALA A 133 8.98 1.69 -20.96
C ALA A 133 8.79 3.22 -20.90
N SER A 134 7.98 3.80 -21.78
CA SER A 134 7.67 5.23 -21.81
C SER A 134 6.50 5.65 -20.91
N ALA A 135 5.77 4.69 -20.32
CA ALA A 135 4.56 4.95 -19.54
C ALA A 135 4.48 4.07 -18.28
N VAL A 136 5.58 4.01 -17.53
CA VAL A 136 5.63 3.27 -16.27
C VAL A 136 4.75 3.95 -15.24
N SER A 137 3.91 3.18 -14.54
CA SER A 137 2.99 3.73 -13.54
C SER A 137 2.80 2.80 -12.34
N ALA A 138 2.54 3.38 -11.18
CA ALA A 138 2.07 2.67 -10.00
C ALA A 138 0.55 2.53 -10.07
N VAL A 139 0.05 1.32 -9.83
CA VAL A 139 -1.38 1.00 -9.85
C VAL A 139 -1.79 0.48 -8.49
N VAL A 140 -2.80 1.09 -7.90
CA VAL A 140 -3.47 0.62 -6.68
C VAL A 140 -4.97 0.68 -6.89
N SER A 141 -5.67 -0.41 -6.53
CA SER A 141 -7.13 -0.48 -6.61
C SER A 141 -7.67 -1.26 -5.42
N MET A 142 -8.81 -0.83 -4.91
CA MET A 142 -9.49 -1.49 -3.79
C MET A 142 -11.00 -1.38 -3.93
N ALA A 143 -11.67 -2.50 -3.69
CA ALA A 143 -13.12 -2.56 -3.56
C ALA A 143 -13.47 -2.41 -2.08
N LEU A 144 -14.17 -1.35 -1.72
CA LEU A 144 -14.51 -0.99 -0.35
C LEU A 144 -16.01 -0.99 -0.15
N ASN A 145 -16.41 -1.39 1.05
CA ASN A 145 -17.77 -1.36 1.54
C ASN A 145 -17.79 -0.57 2.86
N LEU A 146 -18.79 0.27 3.00
CA LEU A 146 -19.11 0.97 4.24
C LEU A 146 -20.48 0.50 4.70
N ASP A 147 -20.54 -0.10 5.87
CA ASP A 147 -21.77 -0.50 6.52
C ASP A 147 -22.01 0.36 7.75
N ARG A 148 -23.26 0.65 8.05
CA ARG A 148 -23.70 1.21 9.32
C ARG A 148 -24.20 0.08 10.20
N LEU A 149 -23.55 -0.15 11.35
CA LEU A 149 -23.92 -1.16 12.32
C LEU A 149 -24.77 -0.52 13.40
N HIS A 150 -25.90 -1.15 13.73
CA HIS A 150 -26.83 -0.77 14.79
C HIS A 150 -27.29 -2.02 15.55
N LYS A 151 -28.05 -1.84 16.62
CA LYS A 151 -28.47 -2.94 17.50
C LYS A 151 -29.14 -4.10 16.78
N ASP A 152 -29.91 -3.79 15.74
CA ASP A 152 -30.73 -4.75 15.02
C ASP A 152 -30.06 -5.34 13.77
N GLY A 153 -28.77 -5.00 13.53
CA GLY A 153 -28.02 -5.51 12.39
C GLY A 153 -27.12 -4.48 11.72
N PHE A 154 -27.00 -4.57 10.39
CA PHE A 154 -26.23 -3.62 9.60
C PHE A 154 -27.03 -3.17 8.38
N THR A 155 -26.73 -1.96 7.94
CA THR A 155 -27.25 -1.39 6.69
C THR A 155 -26.07 -1.04 5.78
N PRO A 156 -26.00 -1.61 4.56
CA PRO A 156 -25.01 -1.19 3.58
C PRO A 156 -25.22 0.29 3.20
N VAL A 157 -24.16 1.09 3.25
CA VAL A 157 -24.19 2.52 2.98
C VAL A 157 -23.51 2.84 1.66
N LEU A 158 -22.36 2.19 1.41
CA LEU A 158 -21.58 2.41 0.20
C LEU A 158 -20.88 1.11 -0.21
N ALA A 159 -20.89 0.81 -1.50
CA ALA A 159 -20.05 -0.22 -2.11
C ALA A 159 -19.44 0.36 -3.38
N LYS A 160 -18.11 0.57 -3.38
CA LYS A 160 -17.43 1.25 -4.49
C LYS A 160 -15.99 0.77 -4.66
N THR A 161 -15.56 0.72 -5.92
CA THR A 161 -14.15 0.48 -6.24
C THR A 161 -13.44 1.82 -6.46
N TYR A 162 -12.32 1.99 -5.75
CA TYR A 162 -11.42 3.12 -5.89
C TYR A 162 -10.13 2.66 -6.54
N SER A 163 -9.64 3.40 -7.51
CA SER A 163 -8.43 3.08 -8.25
C SER A 163 -7.62 4.33 -8.51
N ALA A 164 -6.30 4.20 -8.43
CA ALA A 164 -5.38 5.24 -8.84
C ALA A 164 -4.27 4.63 -9.70
N GLN A 165 -3.91 5.33 -10.77
CA GLN A 165 -2.78 4.99 -11.64
C GLN A 165 -1.89 6.22 -11.76
N ILE A 166 -0.74 6.19 -11.11
CA ILE A 166 0.16 7.33 -10.96
C ILE A 166 1.41 7.11 -11.81
N PRO A 167 1.66 7.93 -12.83
CA PRO A 167 2.89 7.86 -13.62
C PRO A 167 4.12 8.07 -12.74
N LEU A 168 5.18 7.31 -13.01
CA LEU A 168 6.48 7.47 -12.35
C LEU A 168 7.32 8.58 -13.01
N GLY A 169 7.04 8.95 -14.25
CA GLY A 169 7.86 9.87 -15.04
C GLY A 169 9.15 9.21 -15.53
N SER A 170 10.25 9.96 -15.52
CA SER A 170 11.56 9.48 -15.97
C SER A 170 12.27 8.59 -14.94
N ASP A 171 11.94 8.72 -13.65
CA ASP A 171 12.50 7.89 -12.59
C ASP A 171 11.63 6.65 -12.36
N THR A 172 12.15 5.47 -12.75
CA THR A 172 11.47 4.19 -12.61
C THR A 172 12.07 3.31 -11.50
N THR A 173 12.79 3.94 -10.56
CA THR A 173 13.37 3.25 -9.40
C THR A 173 12.30 2.70 -8.45
N PRO A 174 12.63 1.72 -7.59
CA PRO A 174 11.75 1.25 -6.54
C PRO A 174 11.29 2.37 -5.59
N GLN A 175 12.13 3.37 -5.34
CA GLN A 175 11.79 4.53 -4.53
C GLN A 175 10.71 5.39 -5.21
N ALA A 176 10.84 5.66 -6.50
CA ALA A 176 9.83 6.40 -7.27
C ALA A 176 8.50 5.64 -7.32
N TYR A 177 8.55 4.30 -7.41
CA TYR A 177 7.35 3.46 -7.35
C TYR A 177 6.61 3.62 -6.01
N ILE A 178 7.31 3.55 -4.88
CA ILE A 178 6.70 3.76 -3.56
C ILE A 178 6.11 5.17 -3.42
N GLN A 179 6.81 6.20 -3.88
CA GLN A 179 6.29 7.57 -3.87
C GLN A 179 5.02 7.71 -4.72
N ALA A 180 4.98 7.05 -5.87
CA ALA A 180 3.79 7.03 -6.71
C ALA A 180 2.63 6.27 -6.06
N LEU A 181 2.89 5.13 -5.40
CA LEU A 181 1.86 4.42 -4.61
C LEU A 181 1.32 5.29 -3.47
N ASN A 182 2.19 6.00 -2.76
CA ASN A 182 1.77 6.90 -1.67
C ASN A 182 0.85 8.01 -2.20
N ARG A 183 1.17 8.61 -3.35
CA ARG A 183 0.27 9.58 -4.01
C ARG A 183 -1.06 8.94 -4.42
N GLY A 184 -1.04 7.72 -4.96
CA GLY A 184 -2.25 6.99 -5.32
C GLY A 184 -3.13 6.66 -4.12
N LEU A 185 -2.54 6.27 -3.00
CA LEU A 185 -3.27 6.05 -1.74
C LEU A 185 -3.88 7.36 -1.22
N ALA A 186 -3.15 8.47 -1.26
CA ALA A 186 -3.67 9.78 -0.86
C ALA A 186 -4.85 10.23 -1.75
N GLU A 187 -4.77 10.00 -3.06
CA GLU A 187 -5.86 10.25 -4.00
C GLU A 187 -7.11 9.41 -3.67
N ILE A 188 -6.93 8.12 -3.42
CA ILE A 188 -8.02 7.23 -3.03
C ILE A 188 -8.67 7.70 -1.72
N VAL A 189 -7.87 8.03 -0.69
CA VAL A 189 -8.40 8.55 0.59
C VAL A 189 -9.21 9.83 0.36
N LYS A 190 -8.71 10.76 -0.45
CA LYS A 190 -9.42 11.99 -0.80
C LYS A 190 -10.78 11.70 -1.45
N ASN A 191 -10.83 10.74 -2.37
CA ASN A 191 -12.05 10.34 -3.05
C ASN A 191 -13.05 9.69 -2.09
N ILE A 192 -12.57 8.83 -1.17
CA ILE A 192 -13.40 8.23 -0.13
C ILE A 192 -14.00 9.31 0.78
N LEU A 193 -13.19 10.25 1.26
CA LEU A 193 -13.66 11.36 2.09
C LEU A 193 -14.68 12.25 1.36
N SER A 194 -14.50 12.45 0.06
CA SER A 194 -15.47 13.19 -0.77
C SER A 194 -16.81 12.47 -0.87
N ASP A 195 -16.79 11.14 -1.08
CA ASP A 195 -18.01 10.35 -1.14
C ASP A 195 -18.73 10.34 0.23
N PHE A 196 -17.97 10.23 1.32
CA PHE A 196 -18.54 10.21 2.67
C PHE A 196 -19.17 11.54 3.08
N LYS A 197 -18.72 12.68 2.55
CA LYS A 197 -19.36 13.99 2.74
C LYS A 197 -20.80 14.04 2.18
N GLN A 198 -21.11 13.18 1.23
CA GLN A 198 -22.40 13.13 0.57
C GLN A 198 -23.38 12.13 1.23
N LEU A 199 -22.91 11.38 2.23
CA LEU A 199 -23.76 10.44 2.94
C LEU A 199 -24.70 11.18 3.89
N PRO A 200 -25.97 10.73 4.04
CA PRO A 200 -26.90 11.32 5.00
C PRO A 200 -26.34 11.18 6.42
N THR A 201 -26.36 12.27 7.16
CA THR A 201 -25.98 12.28 8.58
C THR A 201 -26.96 11.45 9.41
N PRO A 202 -26.52 10.83 10.53
CA PRO A 202 -27.39 9.98 11.39
C PRO A 202 -28.65 10.64 11.93
N THR A 203 -28.73 11.96 11.85
CA THR A 203 -29.88 12.78 12.32
C THR A 203 -31.07 12.84 11.37
N ASP A 204 -30.95 12.32 10.13
CA ASP A 204 -31.96 12.48 9.08
C ASP A 204 -32.87 11.25 8.91
N THR A 205 -32.90 10.35 9.88
CA THR A 205 -33.89 9.25 9.87
C THR A 205 -35.08 9.64 10.76
N PRO A 206 -36.31 9.74 10.17
CA PRO A 206 -37.52 10.09 10.90
C PRO A 206 -37.91 9.05 11.95
#